data_372ccb721fb5d9f508fa80df9f9119cd
#
_entry.id   372ccb721fb5d9f508fa80df9f9119cd
#
_cell.length_a   1.000
_cell.length_b   1.000
_cell.length_c   1.000
_cell.angle_alpha   90.00
_cell.angle_beta   90.00
_cell.angle_gamma   90.00
#
_symmetry.space_group_name_H-M   'P 1'
#
loop_
_entity.id
_entity.type
_entity.pdbx_description
1 polymer ?
#
loop_
_entity_poly.entity_id
_entity_poly.type
_entity_poly.pdbx_seq_one_letter_code
_entity_poly.pdbx_strand_id
1 'polypeptide(L)'
;MNNNFKIYIVHYQALKERKKNMEDSLRESEFSYYFETKFDRRNLNEEDKKKFYGDLKDSYKANFLSHINCYKLLSESSNNFALILEDDSPPDRSFYENIDKYLRKLPSDFGMFFISAGKNNFHIPIYLRKPFKRIYKKEDKPSTWGGAGASRNADAYFISKKYAKILYDEFNHNDFTTDTTIDWWMNDVIRKYDIPVYWAEPVLIETNKFESSF
;
A
#
# COMPACT_ATOMS: atom_id res chain seq x y z
N MET A 1 -5.15 18.90 -12.99
CA MET A 1 -6.07 17.98 -12.31
C MET A 1 -5.96 18.29 -10.83
N ASN A 2 -7.06 18.57 -10.13
CA ASN A 2 -7.01 18.60 -8.67
C ASN A 2 -6.65 17.18 -8.22
N ASN A 3 -5.44 17.00 -7.70
CA ASN A 3 -4.97 15.74 -7.14
C ASN A 3 -5.66 15.49 -5.78
N ASN A 4 -7.00 15.45 -5.81
CA ASN A 4 -7.78 15.24 -4.61
C ASN A 4 -7.84 13.73 -4.34
N PHE A 5 -6.92 13.24 -3.52
CA PHE A 5 -6.93 11.89 -3.01
C PHE A 5 -6.96 11.92 -1.48
N LYS A 6 -7.41 10.84 -0.89
CA LYS A 6 -7.38 10.63 0.56
C LYS A 6 -6.22 9.73 0.93
N ILE A 7 -5.62 9.98 2.09
CA ILE A 7 -4.58 9.11 2.66
C ILE A 7 -5.27 8.20 3.70
N TYR A 8 -5.13 6.89 3.54
CA TYR A 8 -5.50 5.91 4.55
C TYR A 8 -4.22 5.39 5.20
N ILE A 9 -4.17 5.39 6.53
CA ILE A 9 -3.00 5.00 7.30
C ILE A 9 -3.34 3.76 8.11
N VAL A 10 -2.75 2.64 7.76
CA VAL A 10 -2.84 1.40 8.52
C VAL A 10 -2.02 1.57 9.79
N HIS A 11 -2.70 1.54 10.95
CA HIS A 11 -2.07 1.86 12.22
C HIS A 11 -2.47 0.91 13.35
N TYR A 12 -1.47 0.41 14.06
CA TYR A 12 -1.68 -0.33 15.29
C TYR A 12 -1.78 0.63 16.48
N GLN A 13 -2.95 0.73 17.11
CA GLN A 13 -3.27 1.74 18.14
C GLN A 13 -2.30 1.79 19.33
N ALA A 14 -1.59 0.70 19.66
CA ALA A 14 -0.64 0.69 20.75
C ALA A 14 0.64 1.49 20.43
N LEU A 15 0.94 1.75 19.17
CA LEU A 15 2.15 2.44 18.72
C LEU A 15 1.95 3.96 18.69
N LYS A 16 1.71 4.56 19.83
CA LYS A 16 1.37 6.01 19.97
C LYS A 16 2.42 6.94 19.38
N GLU A 17 3.70 6.56 19.49
CA GLU A 17 4.80 7.35 18.93
C GLU A 17 4.78 7.37 17.42
N ARG A 18 4.51 6.24 16.76
CA ARG A 18 4.33 6.17 15.30
C ARG A 18 3.16 7.02 14.84
N LYS A 19 2.03 6.96 15.57
CA LYS A 19 0.88 7.81 15.28
C LYS A 19 1.25 9.29 15.32
N LYS A 20 1.90 9.71 16.40
CA LYS A 20 2.36 11.10 16.55
C LYS A 20 3.28 11.52 15.42
N ASN A 21 4.26 10.68 15.06
CA ASN A 21 5.19 10.97 13.98
C ASN A 21 4.48 11.10 12.62
N MET A 22 3.49 10.25 12.35
CA MET A 22 2.67 10.35 11.15
C MET A 22 1.82 11.64 11.16
N GLU A 23 1.19 11.99 12.28
CA GLU A 23 0.42 13.24 12.44
C GLU A 23 1.32 14.47 12.25
N ASP A 24 2.54 14.46 12.81
CA ASP A 24 3.51 15.54 12.66
C ASP A 24 3.94 15.68 11.18
N SER A 25 4.16 14.57 10.49
CA SER A 25 4.49 14.52 9.07
C SER A 25 3.36 15.07 8.17
N LEU A 26 2.10 14.84 8.54
CA LEU A 26 0.94 15.25 7.76
C LEU A 26 0.39 16.63 8.14
N ARG A 27 0.90 17.26 9.20
CA ARG A 27 0.34 18.49 9.79
C ARG A 27 0.19 19.65 8.82
N GLU A 28 1.17 19.81 7.94
CA GLU A 28 1.20 20.91 6.98
C GLU A 28 0.67 20.51 5.59
N SER A 29 0.14 19.28 5.48
CA SER A 29 -0.38 18.79 4.22
C SER A 29 -1.82 19.26 4.00
N GLU A 30 -2.17 19.54 2.75
CA GLU A 30 -3.55 19.82 2.32
C GLU A 30 -4.37 18.52 2.14
N PHE A 31 -3.76 17.34 2.32
CA PHE A 31 -4.43 16.07 2.08
C PHE A 31 -5.26 15.63 3.28
N SER A 32 -6.48 15.22 3.02
CA SER A 32 -7.30 14.57 4.05
C SER A 32 -6.75 13.18 4.34
N TYR A 33 -6.67 12.82 5.62
CA TYR A 33 -6.19 11.49 6.03
C TYR A 33 -7.12 10.81 7.04
N TYR A 34 -6.98 9.50 7.17
CA TYR A 34 -7.74 8.68 8.09
C TYR A 34 -6.85 7.55 8.61
N PHE A 35 -6.79 7.40 9.93
CA PHE A 35 -6.14 6.25 10.57
C PHE A 35 -7.08 5.06 10.59
N GLU A 36 -6.73 4.00 9.86
CA GLU A 36 -7.38 2.71 9.97
C GLU A 36 -6.90 1.99 11.21
N THR A 37 -7.80 1.78 12.16
CA THR A 37 -7.48 1.19 13.48
C THR A 37 -8.51 0.16 13.92
N LYS A 38 -9.36 -0.29 13.01
CA LYS A 38 -10.46 -1.22 13.30
C LYS A 38 -9.95 -2.58 13.76
N PHE A 39 -8.85 -3.06 13.17
CA PHE A 39 -8.34 -4.39 13.43
C PHE A 39 -7.12 -4.33 14.35
N ASP A 40 -7.31 -4.72 15.61
CA ASP A 40 -6.24 -4.79 16.60
C ASP A 40 -5.82 -6.25 16.78
N ARG A 41 -4.53 -6.55 16.59
CA ARG A 41 -3.94 -7.89 16.73
C ARG A 41 -4.23 -8.57 18.08
N ARG A 42 -4.54 -7.78 19.12
CA ARG A 42 -4.86 -8.31 20.46
C ARG A 42 -6.31 -8.76 20.59
N ASN A 43 -7.19 -8.30 19.70
CA ASN A 43 -8.64 -8.44 19.81
C ASN A 43 -9.30 -8.88 18.50
N LEU A 44 -8.59 -9.57 17.62
CA LEU A 44 -9.19 -10.16 16.43
C LEU A 44 -10.23 -11.19 16.86
N ASN A 45 -11.45 -11.05 16.36
CA ASN A 45 -12.51 -12.01 16.63
C ASN A 45 -12.35 -13.28 15.79
N GLU A 46 -13.06 -14.32 16.15
CA GLU A 46 -12.95 -15.63 15.47
C GLU A 46 -13.44 -15.57 14.01
N GLU A 47 -14.39 -14.70 13.67
CA GLU A 47 -14.86 -14.52 12.30
C GLU A 47 -13.77 -13.91 11.42
N ASP A 48 -13.05 -12.91 11.93
CA ASP A 48 -11.90 -12.34 11.25
C ASP A 48 -10.80 -13.36 11.01
N LYS A 49 -10.55 -14.26 12.02
CA LYS A 49 -9.51 -15.28 11.95
C LYS A 49 -9.83 -16.42 10.98
N LYS A 50 -11.11 -16.74 10.76
CA LYS A 50 -11.54 -17.82 9.84
C LYS A 50 -11.06 -17.62 8.39
N LYS A 51 -10.78 -16.39 7.99
CA LYS A 51 -10.23 -16.06 6.67
C LYS A 51 -8.76 -16.48 6.50
N PHE A 52 -8.12 -16.91 7.59
CA PHE A 52 -6.70 -17.26 7.58
C PHE A 52 -6.50 -18.68 8.08
N TYR A 53 -5.63 -19.44 7.42
CA TYR A 53 -5.22 -20.78 7.86
C TYR A 53 -3.70 -20.82 8.11
N GLY A 54 -3.19 -21.95 8.62
CA GLY A 54 -1.78 -22.08 9.00
C GLY A 54 -1.38 -21.21 10.19
N ASP A 55 -0.08 -20.96 10.31
CA ASP A 55 0.54 -20.31 11.48
C ASP A 55 0.77 -18.79 11.26
N LEU A 56 -0.07 -18.14 10.45
CA LEU A 56 0.06 -16.70 10.25
C LEU A 56 -0.19 -15.95 11.56
N LYS A 57 0.76 -15.11 11.99
CA LYS A 57 0.64 -14.34 13.25
C LYS A 57 -0.54 -13.37 13.17
N ASP A 58 -1.19 -13.11 14.31
CA ASP A 58 -2.30 -12.17 14.40
C ASP A 58 -1.92 -10.72 14.01
N SER A 59 -0.64 -10.36 14.12
CA SER A 59 -0.14 -9.08 13.60
C SER A 59 -0.27 -8.96 12.08
N TYR A 60 0.05 -10.03 11.34
CA TYR A 60 -0.11 -10.05 9.89
C TYR A 60 -1.58 -10.11 9.48
N LYS A 61 -2.41 -10.88 10.22
CA LYS A 61 -3.86 -10.92 9.98
C LYS A 61 -4.50 -9.55 10.18
N ALA A 62 -4.16 -8.85 11.27
CA ALA A 62 -4.67 -7.50 11.55
C ALA A 62 -4.23 -6.49 10.48
N ASN A 63 -2.96 -6.53 10.06
CA ASN A 63 -2.45 -5.71 8.97
C ASN A 63 -3.23 -5.98 7.66
N PHE A 64 -3.37 -7.25 7.29
CA PHE A 64 -4.13 -7.67 6.11
C PHE A 64 -5.56 -7.09 6.13
N LEU A 65 -6.29 -7.32 7.22
CA LEU A 65 -7.67 -6.84 7.39
C LEU A 65 -7.77 -5.32 7.34
N SER A 66 -6.78 -4.61 7.87
CA SER A 66 -6.71 -3.14 7.82
C SER A 66 -6.55 -2.64 6.39
N HIS A 67 -5.70 -3.26 5.57
CA HIS A 67 -5.61 -2.93 4.15
C HIS A 67 -6.93 -3.21 3.41
N ILE A 68 -7.57 -4.35 3.67
CA ILE A 68 -8.88 -4.67 3.09
C ILE A 68 -9.93 -3.62 3.47
N ASN A 69 -9.92 -3.14 4.71
CA ASN A 69 -10.85 -2.08 5.12
C ASN A 69 -10.55 -0.74 4.42
N CYS A 70 -9.28 -0.41 4.19
CA CYS A 70 -8.92 0.75 3.36
C CYS A 70 -9.46 0.62 1.93
N TYR A 71 -9.41 -0.57 1.32
CA TYR A 71 -9.99 -0.82 0.00
C TYR A 71 -11.50 -0.65 0.00
N LYS A 72 -12.19 -1.14 1.03
CA LYS A 72 -13.62 -0.91 1.22
C LYS A 72 -13.94 0.59 1.27
N LEU A 73 -13.27 1.31 2.18
CA LEU A 73 -13.49 2.75 2.37
C LEU A 73 -13.27 3.54 1.08
N LEU A 74 -12.23 3.20 0.31
CA LEU A 74 -12.01 3.83 -0.99
C LEU A 74 -13.12 3.47 -1.98
N SER A 75 -13.53 2.20 -2.05
CA SER A 75 -14.58 1.76 -2.97
C SER A 75 -15.92 2.46 -2.74
N GLU A 76 -16.21 2.83 -1.50
CA GLU A 76 -17.43 3.55 -1.07
C GLU A 76 -17.30 5.08 -1.12
N SER A 77 -16.08 5.63 -1.28
CA SER A 77 -15.80 7.06 -1.29
C SER A 77 -16.11 7.71 -2.64
N SER A 78 -16.03 9.03 -2.72
CA SER A 78 -16.06 9.79 -4.00
C SER A 78 -14.70 9.90 -4.69
N ASN A 79 -13.60 9.48 -4.03
CA ASN A 79 -12.25 9.57 -4.60
C ASN A 79 -12.03 8.51 -5.67
N ASN A 80 -11.30 8.86 -6.73
CA ASN A 80 -10.95 7.92 -7.79
C ASN A 80 -9.77 7.03 -7.44
N PHE A 81 -8.94 7.44 -6.51
CA PHE A 81 -7.79 6.71 -5.98
C PHE A 81 -7.43 7.22 -4.58
N ALA A 82 -6.62 6.47 -3.86
CA ALA A 82 -6.11 6.84 -2.54
C ALA A 82 -4.64 6.45 -2.40
N LEU A 83 -3.95 7.12 -1.48
CA LEU A 83 -2.66 6.69 -0.95
C LEU A 83 -2.91 5.84 0.30
N ILE A 84 -2.33 4.64 0.34
CA ILE A 84 -2.31 3.80 1.53
C ILE A 84 -0.89 3.80 2.08
N LEU A 85 -0.76 4.07 3.39
CA LEU A 85 0.49 4.09 4.13
C LEU A 85 0.41 3.15 5.33
N GLU A 86 1.49 2.46 5.65
CA GLU A 86 1.70 1.91 6.99
C GLU A 86 2.27 2.99 7.91
N ASP A 87 2.07 2.85 9.21
CA ASP A 87 2.43 3.86 10.22
C ASP A 87 3.94 4.07 10.43
N ASP A 88 4.77 3.25 9.79
CA ASP A 88 6.24 3.37 9.75
C ASP A 88 6.78 4.01 8.46
N SER A 89 5.91 4.50 7.61
CA SER A 89 6.23 5.13 6.31
C SER A 89 5.70 6.57 6.23
N PRO A 90 6.05 7.47 7.16
CA PRO A 90 5.57 8.84 7.13
C PRO A 90 6.16 9.58 5.94
N PRO A 91 5.31 10.30 5.15
CA PRO A 91 5.81 11.17 4.11
C PRO A 91 6.68 12.29 4.67
N ASP A 92 7.69 12.69 3.92
CA ASP A 92 8.57 13.79 4.26
C ASP A 92 8.42 14.95 3.26
N ARG A 93 9.23 15.99 3.45
CA ARG A 93 9.23 17.16 2.56
C ARG A 93 9.42 16.78 1.08
N SER A 94 10.29 15.80 0.80
CA SER A 94 10.56 15.35 -0.57
C SER A 94 9.31 14.75 -1.24
N PHE A 95 8.48 14.04 -0.48
CA PHE A 95 7.18 13.56 -0.98
C PHE A 95 6.31 14.72 -1.44
N TYR A 96 6.10 15.74 -0.60
CA TYR A 96 5.22 16.88 -0.91
C TYR A 96 5.73 17.70 -2.12
N GLU A 97 7.03 17.90 -2.23
CA GLU A 97 7.63 18.66 -3.34
C GLU A 97 7.54 17.94 -4.70
N ASN A 98 7.35 16.61 -4.69
CA ASN A 98 7.48 15.81 -5.89
C ASN A 98 6.22 15.05 -6.31
N ILE A 99 5.30 14.74 -5.39
CA ILE A 99 4.15 13.84 -5.67
C ILE A 99 3.36 14.27 -6.91
N ASP A 100 3.10 15.54 -7.09
CA ASP A 100 2.39 16.06 -8.26
C ASP A 100 3.09 15.75 -9.59
N LYS A 101 4.42 15.76 -9.59
CA LYS A 101 5.22 15.46 -10.79
C LYS A 101 5.10 14.00 -11.20
N TYR A 102 4.90 13.10 -10.20
CA TYR A 102 4.66 11.70 -10.45
C TYR A 102 3.23 11.45 -10.90
N LEU A 103 2.24 11.94 -10.15
CA LEU A 103 0.82 11.72 -10.48
C LEU A 103 0.45 12.25 -11.87
N ARG A 104 1.02 13.39 -12.32
CA ARG A 104 0.81 13.88 -13.68
C ARG A 104 1.36 12.97 -14.78
N LYS A 105 2.33 12.12 -14.48
CA LYS A 105 2.96 11.18 -15.42
C LYS A 105 2.43 9.75 -15.27
N LEU A 106 1.64 9.50 -14.23
CA LEU A 106 1.06 8.19 -13.99
C LEU A 106 -0.02 7.93 -15.06
N PRO A 107 -0.01 6.79 -15.74
CA PRO A 107 -1.07 6.42 -16.68
C PRO A 107 -2.44 6.45 -16.02
N SER A 108 -3.46 6.92 -16.74
CA SER A 108 -4.82 7.09 -16.21
C SER A 108 -5.51 5.77 -15.84
N ASP A 109 -5.03 4.68 -16.40
CA ASP A 109 -5.52 3.31 -16.16
C ASP A 109 -4.74 2.57 -15.08
N PHE A 110 -3.86 3.25 -14.33
CA PHE A 110 -3.09 2.60 -13.29
C PHE A 110 -3.98 1.85 -12.29
N GLY A 111 -3.54 0.67 -11.90
CA GLY A 111 -4.16 -0.08 -10.82
C GLY A 111 -3.51 0.23 -9.48
N MET A 112 -2.20 0.00 -9.41
CA MET A 112 -1.40 0.27 -8.22
C MET A 112 -0.11 1.01 -8.59
N PHE A 113 0.33 1.90 -7.72
CA PHE A 113 1.56 2.67 -7.89
C PHE A 113 2.34 2.71 -6.58
N PHE A 114 3.37 1.89 -6.49
CA PHE A 114 4.24 1.78 -5.31
C PHE A 114 5.27 2.90 -5.29
N ILE A 115 5.36 3.60 -4.17
CA ILE A 115 6.18 4.82 -4.03
C ILE A 115 7.29 4.70 -2.98
N SER A 116 7.39 3.55 -2.29
CA SER A 116 8.49 3.21 -1.39
C SER A 116 9.32 2.05 -1.96
N ALA A 117 10.49 1.81 -1.39
CA ALA A 117 11.31 0.63 -1.68
C ALA A 117 11.02 -0.54 -0.73
N GLY A 118 10.26 -0.28 0.33
CA GLY A 118 9.98 -1.21 1.40
C GLY A 118 11.23 -1.63 2.18
N LYS A 119 11.04 -2.49 3.16
CA LYS A 119 12.15 -3.03 3.98
C LYS A 119 13.13 -3.86 3.17
N ASN A 120 12.69 -4.46 2.08
CA ASN A 120 13.54 -5.23 1.19
C ASN A 120 14.40 -4.36 0.26
N ASN A 121 14.25 -3.05 0.35
CA ASN A 121 15.02 -2.07 -0.43
C ASN A 121 15.00 -2.36 -1.94
N PHE A 122 13.83 -2.69 -2.47
CA PHE A 122 13.65 -3.02 -3.88
C PHE A 122 13.75 -1.77 -4.75
N HIS A 123 14.85 -1.63 -5.47
CA HIS A 123 15.08 -0.55 -6.41
C HIS A 123 15.24 -1.06 -7.84
N ILE A 124 14.86 -0.21 -8.79
CA ILE A 124 15.17 -0.45 -10.19
C ILE A 124 16.68 -0.24 -10.37
N PRO A 125 17.43 -1.20 -10.92
CA PRO A 125 18.86 -1.08 -11.15
C PRO A 125 19.21 0.18 -11.94
N ILE A 126 20.30 0.85 -11.57
CA ILE A 126 20.72 2.12 -12.20
C ILE A 126 20.83 2.01 -13.73
N TYR A 127 21.35 0.89 -14.23
CA TYR A 127 21.51 0.67 -15.69
C TYR A 127 20.19 0.52 -16.46
N LEU A 128 19.06 0.29 -15.75
CA LEU A 128 17.71 0.28 -16.32
C LEU A 128 16.97 1.62 -16.17
N ARG A 129 17.52 2.53 -15.36
CA ARG A 129 16.91 3.85 -15.15
C ARG A 129 17.18 4.74 -16.35
N LYS A 130 16.13 5.37 -16.86
CA LYS A 130 16.25 6.34 -17.98
C LYS A 130 16.22 7.74 -17.43
N PRO A 131 17.01 8.69 -18.00
CA PRO A 131 16.94 10.11 -17.64
C PRO A 131 15.49 10.61 -17.68
N PHE A 132 15.08 11.37 -16.66
CA PHE A 132 13.74 11.96 -16.54
C PHE A 132 12.55 10.98 -16.43
N LYS A 133 12.77 9.67 -16.54
CA LYS A 133 11.74 8.67 -16.29
C LYS A 133 11.64 8.42 -14.77
N ARG A 134 10.42 8.54 -14.22
CA ARG A 134 10.15 8.42 -12.79
C ARG A 134 9.20 7.28 -12.45
N ILE A 135 8.52 6.73 -13.44
CA ILE A 135 7.48 5.72 -13.28
C ILE A 135 7.82 4.56 -14.21
N TYR A 136 7.84 3.38 -13.65
CA TYR A 136 8.21 2.15 -14.35
C TYR A 136 7.09 1.12 -14.17
N LYS A 137 6.61 0.57 -15.29
CA LYS A 137 5.68 -0.55 -15.24
C LYS A 137 6.42 -1.78 -14.71
N LYS A 138 5.84 -2.46 -13.73
CA LYS A 138 6.33 -3.74 -13.21
C LYS A 138 5.36 -4.83 -13.63
N GLU A 139 5.85 -5.80 -14.39
CA GLU A 139 5.07 -6.98 -14.76
C GLU A 139 5.14 -8.03 -13.63
N ASP A 140 4.06 -8.78 -13.47
CA ASP A 140 3.98 -9.89 -12.52
C ASP A 140 4.67 -11.14 -13.09
N LYS A 141 5.97 -11.07 -13.17
CA LYS A 141 6.84 -12.20 -13.54
C LYS A 141 8.21 -12.03 -12.91
N PRO A 142 8.97 -13.13 -12.74
CA PRO A 142 10.35 -13.04 -12.28
C PRO A 142 11.16 -12.05 -13.11
N SER A 143 11.89 -11.18 -12.43
CA SER A 143 12.77 -10.21 -13.06
C SER A 143 14.07 -10.12 -12.28
N THR A 144 15.07 -9.50 -12.86
CA THR A 144 16.35 -9.25 -12.20
C THR A 144 16.28 -8.18 -11.11
N TRP A 145 15.10 -7.58 -10.94
CA TRP A 145 14.85 -6.56 -9.92
C TRP A 145 13.42 -6.69 -9.37
N GLY A 146 13.27 -6.40 -8.08
CA GLY A 146 11.98 -6.34 -7.41
C GLY A 146 11.29 -7.68 -7.16
N GLY A 147 12.04 -8.78 -7.11
CA GLY A 147 11.47 -10.08 -6.73
C GLY A 147 10.53 -10.69 -7.76
N ALA A 148 9.74 -11.67 -7.32
CA ALA A 148 8.89 -12.53 -8.14
C ALA A 148 7.46 -12.02 -8.32
N GLY A 149 7.13 -10.83 -7.96
CA GLY A 149 5.78 -10.26 -8.10
C GLY A 149 5.80 -8.84 -8.61
N ALA A 150 4.66 -8.23 -8.74
CA ALA A 150 4.52 -6.85 -9.15
C ALA A 150 4.37 -5.88 -7.97
N SER A 151 3.93 -6.36 -6.78
CA SER A 151 3.90 -5.56 -5.56
C SER A 151 5.32 -5.20 -5.09
N ARG A 152 5.42 -4.10 -4.33
CA ARG A 152 6.69 -3.62 -3.77
C ARG A 152 6.53 -3.43 -2.26
N ASN A 153 6.17 -4.52 -1.54
CA ASN A 153 5.63 -4.50 -0.19
C ASN A 153 4.26 -3.78 -0.12
N ALA A 154 3.77 -3.53 1.10
CA ALA A 154 2.47 -2.89 1.31
C ALA A 154 2.54 -1.57 2.10
N ASP A 155 3.75 -1.03 2.30
CA ASP A 155 4.03 0.07 3.20
C ASP A 155 3.62 1.46 2.67
N ALA A 156 3.75 1.70 1.34
CA ALA A 156 3.31 2.97 0.74
C ALA A 156 2.99 2.81 -0.75
N TYR A 157 1.72 2.93 -1.10
CA TYR A 157 1.27 2.82 -2.49
C TYR A 157 -0.05 3.55 -2.76
N PHE A 158 -0.20 4.05 -3.98
CA PHE A 158 -1.49 4.47 -4.50
C PHE A 158 -2.24 3.27 -5.10
N ILE A 159 -3.55 3.28 -4.92
CA ILE A 159 -4.45 2.31 -5.54
C ILE A 159 -5.66 3.05 -6.12
N SER A 160 -6.07 2.67 -7.33
CA SER A 160 -7.29 3.23 -7.91
C SER A 160 -8.53 2.57 -7.33
N LYS A 161 -9.63 3.32 -7.28
CA LYS A 161 -10.92 2.85 -6.74
C LYS A 161 -11.41 1.57 -7.41
N LYS A 162 -11.25 1.46 -8.72
CA LYS A 162 -11.63 0.27 -9.49
C LYS A 162 -10.96 -0.98 -8.93
N TYR A 163 -9.65 -0.91 -8.71
CA TYR A 163 -8.88 -2.08 -8.28
C TYR A 163 -8.97 -2.31 -6.77
N ALA A 164 -9.16 -1.26 -5.97
CA ALA A 164 -9.50 -1.41 -4.56
C ALA A 164 -10.79 -2.21 -4.39
N LYS A 165 -11.81 -1.93 -5.23
CA LYS A 165 -13.05 -2.71 -5.22
C LYS A 165 -12.81 -4.18 -5.60
N ILE A 166 -11.98 -4.46 -6.59
CA ILE A 166 -11.65 -5.85 -6.98
C ILE A 166 -10.99 -6.60 -5.82
N LEU A 167 -9.96 -6.00 -5.18
CA LEU A 167 -9.31 -6.64 -4.03
C LEU A 167 -10.30 -6.84 -2.86
N TYR A 168 -11.15 -5.88 -2.59
CA TYR A 168 -12.18 -6.01 -1.56
C TYR A 168 -13.18 -7.13 -1.87
N ASP A 169 -13.66 -7.21 -3.12
CA ASP A 169 -14.62 -8.25 -3.54
C ASP A 169 -13.97 -9.65 -3.49
N GLU A 170 -12.71 -9.80 -3.92
CA GLU A 170 -11.97 -11.06 -3.84
C GLU A 170 -11.82 -11.55 -2.40
N PHE A 171 -11.46 -10.66 -1.47
CA PHE A 171 -11.39 -11.00 -0.05
C PHE A 171 -12.75 -11.43 0.52
N ASN A 172 -13.85 -10.84 0.06
CA ASN A 172 -15.20 -11.15 0.55
C ASN A 172 -15.86 -12.32 -0.17
N HIS A 173 -15.17 -12.98 -1.09
CA HIS A 173 -15.69 -14.22 -1.66
C HIS A 173 -15.92 -15.27 -0.57
N ASN A 174 -17.00 -16.04 -0.68
CA ASN A 174 -17.43 -16.98 0.39
C ASN A 174 -16.34 -18.00 0.74
N ASP A 175 -15.60 -18.48 -0.24
CA ASP A 175 -14.57 -19.51 -0.08
C ASP A 175 -13.17 -18.92 0.11
N PHE A 176 -13.04 -17.59 0.33
CA PHE A 176 -11.75 -16.96 0.49
C PHE A 176 -11.08 -17.40 1.80
N THR A 177 -9.89 -17.95 1.67
CA THR A 177 -8.95 -18.18 2.78
C THR A 177 -7.52 -18.01 2.31
N THR A 178 -6.61 -17.61 3.22
CA THR A 178 -5.20 -17.39 2.90
C THR A 178 -4.29 -17.71 4.09
N ASP A 179 -3.03 -18.08 3.82
CA ASP A 179 -1.95 -18.28 4.79
C ASP A 179 -0.80 -17.30 4.59
N THR A 180 -1.01 -16.32 3.70
CA THR A 180 0.03 -15.38 3.29
C THR A 180 -0.24 -13.93 3.73
N THR A 181 0.76 -13.07 3.65
CA THR A 181 0.65 -11.64 3.96
C THR A 181 0.00 -10.86 2.83
N ILE A 182 -0.46 -9.65 3.14
CA ILE A 182 -1.21 -8.80 2.19
C ILE A 182 -0.43 -8.52 0.90
N ASP A 183 0.86 -8.29 0.97
CA ASP A 183 1.72 -7.98 -0.17
C ASP A 183 1.91 -9.18 -1.12
N TRP A 184 1.98 -10.39 -0.58
CA TRP A 184 2.01 -11.62 -1.38
C TRP A 184 0.65 -11.91 -2.01
N TRP A 185 -0.43 -11.82 -1.23
CA TRP A 185 -1.78 -11.99 -1.76
C TRP A 185 -2.13 -10.98 -2.84
N MET A 186 -1.69 -9.73 -2.71
CA MET A 186 -1.86 -8.73 -3.77
C MET A 186 -1.31 -9.21 -5.11
N ASN A 187 -0.18 -9.94 -5.13
CA ASN A 187 0.38 -10.47 -6.37
C ASN A 187 -0.54 -11.50 -7.04
N ASP A 188 -1.23 -12.33 -6.28
CA ASP A 188 -2.19 -13.29 -6.83
C ASP A 188 -3.37 -12.59 -7.48
N VAL A 189 -3.90 -11.55 -6.83
CA VAL A 189 -5.00 -10.73 -7.40
C VAL A 189 -4.52 -9.92 -8.60
N ILE A 190 -3.32 -9.33 -8.53
CA ILE A 190 -2.70 -8.61 -9.66
C ILE A 190 -2.62 -9.53 -10.89
N ARG A 191 -2.16 -10.76 -10.71
CA ARG A 191 -2.06 -11.76 -11.78
C ARG A 191 -3.41 -12.17 -12.31
N LYS A 192 -4.36 -12.45 -11.42
CA LYS A 192 -5.72 -12.89 -11.78
C LYS A 192 -6.47 -11.87 -12.64
N TYR A 193 -6.28 -10.58 -12.37
CA TYR A 193 -7.02 -9.49 -13.00
C TYR A 193 -6.18 -8.61 -13.94
N ASP A 194 -4.94 -9.00 -14.21
CA ASP A 194 -3.98 -8.21 -15.03
C ASP A 194 -3.90 -6.73 -14.60
N ILE A 195 -3.78 -6.51 -13.28
CA ILE A 195 -3.79 -5.16 -12.71
C ILE A 195 -2.52 -4.41 -13.14
N PRO A 196 -2.63 -3.22 -13.77
CA PRO A 196 -1.47 -2.42 -14.13
C PRO A 196 -0.74 -1.89 -12.90
N VAL A 197 0.49 -2.35 -12.69
CA VAL A 197 1.33 -1.94 -11.56
C VAL A 197 2.49 -1.09 -12.03
N TYR A 198 2.77 -0.03 -11.25
CA TYR A 198 3.86 0.89 -11.49
C TYR A 198 4.68 1.11 -10.22
N TRP A 199 5.97 1.37 -10.39
CA TRP A 199 6.92 1.69 -9.33
C TRP A 199 7.52 3.07 -9.54
N ALA A 200 7.61 3.85 -8.47
CA ALA A 200 8.35 5.11 -8.46
C ALA A 200 9.87 4.83 -8.40
N GLU A 201 10.64 5.59 -9.18
CA GLU A 201 12.09 5.59 -9.06
C GLU A 201 12.64 6.96 -9.50
N PRO A 202 13.27 7.74 -8.62
CA PRO A 202 13.49 7.46 -7.20
C PRO A 202 12.19 7.25 -6.42
N VAL A 203 12.28 6.55 -5.28
CA VAL A 203 11.16 6.44 -4.35
C VAL A 203 10.78 7.79 -3.78
N LEU A 204 9.54 7.93 -3.33
CA LEU A 204 9.02 9.15 -2.72
C LEU A 204 8.94 9.06 -1.20
N ILE A 205 8.89 7.84 -0.68
CA ILE A 205 8.83 7.58 0.76
C ILE A 205 9.90 6.55 1.09
N GLU A 206 10.69 6.86 2.10
CA GLU A 206 11.67 5.93 2.66
C GLU A 206 11.06 5.19 3.85
N THR A 207 11.05 3.87 3.75
CA THR A 207 10.69 2.97 4.84
C THR A 207 11.93 2.75 5.68
N ASN A 208 11.89 2.67 6.97
CA ASN A 208 12.98 2.30 7.90
C ASN A 208 13.27 3.30 9.02
N LYS A 209 12.34 4.21 9.30
CA LYS A 209 12.47 5.09 10.48
C LYS A 209 12.18 4.35 11.79
N PHE A 210 11.57 3.16 11.72
CA PHE A 210 11.19 2.38 12.90
C PHE A 210 11.46 0.88 12.71
N GLU A 211 11.73 0.17 13.81
CA GLU A 211 11.77 -1.30 13.81
C GLU A 211 10.40 -1.89 13.41
N SER A 212 10.42 -3.09 12.82
CA SER A 212 9.19 -3.79 12.47
C SER A 212 8.33 -4.06 13.69
N SER A 213 7.04 -3.84 13.59
CA SER A 213 6.06 -4.20 14.62
C SER A 213 5.49 -5.61 14.48
N PHE A 214 5.97 -6.39 13.50
CA PHE A 214 5.49 -7.75 13.21
C PHE A 214 6.38 -8.83 13.80
#